data_802646aef46e7a451231815f0fd97fd7
#
_entry.id   802646aef46e7a451231815f0fd97fd7
#
_cell.length_a   1.000
_cell.length_b   1.000
_cell.length_c   1.000
_cell.angle_alpha   90.00
_cell.angle_beta   90.00
_cell.angle_gamma   90.00
#
_symmetry.space_group_name_H-M   'P 1'
#
loop_
_entity.id
_entity.type
_entity.pdbx_description
1 polymer ?
#
loop_
_entity_poly.entity_id
_entity_poly.type
_entity_poly.pdbx_seq_one_letter_code
_entity_poly.pdbx_strand_id
1 'polypeptide(L)'
;MQLNKVKVICIGSALVDTIASSPRQIDWGDDVPGYITSNVGGVAFNICQQLALSQLKEVELLTALGKDAKGRKIIKLCDELGIITKNVYKSNILKTDSYVAIEDVNGLKAAIADIKNVELHSENLLKPLVDGKVIKNITNFKNLIILDGNLSQDSLLKTASNKNYLDYDIRIVPASPSKATRLKPFLKLPNVTIYCNKKEAEKLLDLKFENTLEAATHLLRSGLGRAIVTDAHNNLSEASLSDKPITFQPPNVKKIYRATGAGDYLSLIHI
;
A
#
# COMPACT_ATOMS: atom_id res chain seq x y z
N MET A 1 2.21 7.79 -32.08
CA MET A 1 2.65 8.38 -30.80
C MET A 1 2.96 7.21 -29.87
N GLN A 2 4.25 6.88 -29.64
CA GLN A 2 4.60 5.84 -28.66
C GLN A 2 4.21 6.37 -27.29
N LEU A 3 3.21 5.75 -26.67
CA LEU A 3 2.91 5.96 -25.26
C LEU A 3 4.15 5.58 -24.46
N ASN A 4 4.80 6.57 -23.87
CA ASN A 4 5.97 6.39 -23.05
C ASN A 4 5.60 5.47 -21.87
N LYS A 5 6.10 4.24 -21.82
CA LYS A 5 5.84 3.28 -20.75
C LYS A 5 6.47 3.81 -19.46
N VAL A 6 5.64 4.23 -18.51
CA VAL A 6 6.10 4.58 -17.17
C VAL A 6 6.43 3.30 -16.42
N LYS A 7 7.62 3.20 -15.85
CA LYS A 7 7.98 2.11 -14.95
C LYS A 7 7.53 2.44 -13.54
N VAL A 8 6.78 1.54 -12.92
CA VAL A 8 6.31 1.65 -11.54
C VAL A 8 6.94 0.56 -10.70
N ILE A 9 7.53 0.94 -9.56
CA ILE A 9 8.15 0.03 -8.61
C ILE A 9 7.34 0.07 -7.32
N CYS A 10 6.67 -1.03 -6.98
CA CYS A 10 5.94 -1.16 -5.72
C CYS A 10 6.77 -1.96 -4.73
N ILE A 11 7.00 -1.41 -3.56
CA ILE A 11 7.87 -1.99 -2.53
C ILE A 11 7.08 -2.15 -1.24
N GLY A 12 6.95 -3.39 -0.76
CA GLY A 12 6.24 -3.68 0.46
C GLY A 12 5.61 -5.07 0.50
N SER A 13 4.42 -5.17 1.09
CA SER A 13 3.79 -6.45 1.38
C SER A 13 3.16 -7.10 0.16
N ALA A 14 3.45 -8.39 0.01
CA ALA A 14 2.68 -9.36 -0.75
C ALA A 14 2.51 -10.60 0.13
N LEU A 15 1.28 -11.00 0.37
CA LEU A 15 0.93 -12.00 1.36
C LEU A 15 -0.31 -12.80 0.94
N VAL A 16 -0.70 -13.76 1.75
CA VAL A 16 -1.95 -14.49 1.53
C VAL A 16 -2.97 -14.09 2.60
N ASP A 17 -4.06 -13.48 2.15
CA ASP A 17 -5.25 -13.20 2.96
C ASP A 17 -6.06 -14.48 3.13
N THR A 18 -6.40 -14.83 4.36
CA THR A 18 -7.38 -15.85 4.70
C THR A 18 -8.52 -15.18 5.46
N ILE A 19 -9.69 -15.14 4.83
CA ILE A 19 -10.85 -14.46 5.40
C ILE A 19 -11.94 -15.48 5.66
N ALA A 20 -12.31 -15.61 6.94
CA ALA A 20 -13.44 -16.40 7.41
C ALA A 20 -14.63 -15.44 7.61
N SER A 21 -15.74 -15.70 6.90
CA SER A 21 -16.93 -14.87 6.92
C SER A 21 -18.16 -15.69 7.31
N SER A 22 -18.95 -15.23 8.27
CA SER A 22 -20.23 -15.83 8.64
C SER A 22 -21.40 -14.92 8.24
N PRO A 23 -22.50 -15.50 7.71
CA PRO A 23 -23.74 -14.76 7.47
C PRO A 23 -24.51 -14.47 8.79
N ARG A 24 -24.01 -14.91 9.93
CA ARG A 24 -24.58 -14.70 11.27
C ARG A 24 -23.62 -13.87 12.10
N GLN A 25 -24.14 -13.21 13.13
CA GLN A 25 -23.32 -12.62 14.18
C GLN A 25 -22.49 -13.72 14.87
N ILE A 26 -21.26 -13.38 15.22
CA ILE A 26 -20.33 -14.25 15.95
C ILE A 26 -20.15 -13.64 17.36
N ASP A 27 -20.48 -14.39 18.38
CA ASP A 27 -20.17 -14.03 19.76
C ASP A 27 -18.89 -14.72 20.24
N TRP A 28 -18.35 -14.28 21.37
CA TRP A 28 -17.10 -14.84 21.86
C TRP A 28 -17.26 -16.32 22.26
N GLY A 29 -16.42 -17.17 21.64
CA GLY A 29 -16.42 -18.61 21.90
C GLY A 29 -17.35 -19.42 21.00
N ASP A 30 -18.09 -18.76 20.10
CA ASP A 30 -18.99 -19.45 19.18
C ASP A 30 -18.26 -20.19 18.06
N ASP A 31 -18.84 -21.31 17.68
CA ASP A 31 -18.57 -22.03 16.42
C ASP A 31 -19.78 -21.88 15.51
N VAL A 32 -19.62 -21.13 14.43
CA VAL A 32 -20.70 -20.78 13.51
C VAL A 32 -20.41 -21.22 12.08
N PRO A 33 -21.43 -21.63 11.30
CA PRO A 33 -21.26 -21.91 9.89
C PRO A 33 -20.81 -20.65 9.10
N GLY A 34 -19.92 -20.86 8.13
CA GLY A 34 -19.40 -19.74 7.31
C GLY A 34 -18.60 -20.20 6.11
N TYR A 35 -17.88 -19.27 5.51
CA TYR A 35 -17.04 -19.48 4.35
C TYR A 35 -15.61 -19.03 4.66
N ILE A 36 -14.64 -19.82 4.19
CA ILE A 36 -13.22 -19.45 4.31
C ILE A 36 -12.66 -19.30 2.90
N THR A 37 -12.13 -18.13 2.61
CA THR A 37 -11.50 -17.82 1.33
C THR A 37 -10.01 -17.52 1.54
N SER A 38 -9.20 -17.83 0.52
CA SER A 38 -7.76 -17.56 0.56
C SER A 38 -7.31 -16.96 -0.76
N ASN A 39 -6.91 -15.69 -0.72
CA ASN A 39 -6.50 -14.92 -1.87
C ASN A 39 -5.11 -14.31 -1.66
N VAL A 40 -4.43 -13.98 -2.76
CA VAL A 40 -3.23 -13.15 -2.70
C VAL A 40 -3.66 -11.72 -2.42
N GLY A 41 -2.93 -11.05 -1.53
CA GLY A 41 -3.15 -9.68 -1.12
C GLY A 41 -1.86 -9.02 -0.65
N GLY A 42 -1.99 -7.99 0.18
CA GLY A 42 -0.90 -7.12 0.61
C GLY A 42 -0.87 -5.82 -0.19
N VAL A 43 -0.57 -4.71 0.48
CA VAL A 43 -0.71 -3.35 -0.09
C VAL A 43 0.08 -3.20 -1.39
N ALA A 44 1.37 -3.53 -1.40
CA ALA A 44 2.19 -3.40 -2.60
C ALA A 44 1.72 -4.33 -3.73
N PHE A 45 1.31 -5.57 -3.41
CA PHE A 45 0.77 -6.48 -4.42
C PHE A 45 -0.56 -5.99 -5.00
N ASN A 46 -1.51 -5.53 -4.17
CA ASN A 46 -2.80 -5.03 -4.63
C ASN A 46 -2.64 -3.86 -5.62
N ILE A 47 -1.69 -2.96 -5.34
CA ILE A 47 -1.34 -1.85 -6.23
C ILE A 47 -0.73 -2.38 -7.53
N CYS A 48 0.26 -3.30 -7.47
CA CYS A 48 0.84 -3.94 -8.64
C CYS A 48 -0.21 -4.59 -9.54
N GLN A 49 -1.13 -5.35 -8.95
CA GLN A 49 -2.20 -6.04 -9.66
C GLN A 49 -3.06 -5.08 -10.49
N GLN A 50 -3.49 -3.98 -9.90
CA GLN A 50 -4.32 -3.00 -10.61
C GLN A 50 -3.55 -2.28 -11.71
N LEU A 51 -2.30 -1.92 -11.45
CA LEU A 51 -1.44 -1.29 -12.45
C LEU A 51 -1.19 -2.23 -13.65
N ALA A 52 -0.95 -3.52 -13.37
CA ALA A 52 -0.75 -4.52 -14.43
C ALA A 52 -2.02 -4.69 -15.28
N LEU A 53 -3.20 -4.73 -14.64
CA LEU A 53 -4.48 -4.80 -15.34
C LEU A 53 -4.78 -3.57 -16.22
N SER A 54 -4.22 -2.41 -15.91
CA SER A 54 -4.37 -1.20 -16.73
C SER A 54 -3.57 -1.23 -18.03
N GLN A 55 -2.67 -2.21 -18.23
CA GLN A 55 -1.82 -2.44 -19.41
C GLN A 55 -0.95 -1.25 -19.86
N LEU A 56 -0.97 -0.14 -19.15
CA LEU A 56 -0.27 1.10 -19.55
C LEU A 56 1.16 1.19 -19.02
N LYS A 57 1.60 0.23 -18.18
CA LYS A 57 2.81 0.40 -17.37
C LYS A 57 3.62 -0.87 -17.23
N GLU A 58 4.93 -0.71 -17.10
CA GLU A 58 5.83 -1.75 -16.63
C GLU A 58 5.86 -1.74 -15.10
N VAL A 59 5.36 -2.80 -14.47
CA VAL A 59 5.20 -2.89 -13.01
C VAL A 59 6.18 -3.90 -12.45
N GLU A 60 6.95 -3.51 -11.44
CA GLU A 60 7.87 -4.38 -10.71
C GLU A 60 7.50 -4.41 -9.23
N LEU A 61 7.39 -5.62 -8.67
CA LEU A 61 7.15 -5.86 -7.25
C LEU A 61 8.45 -6.18 -6.52
N LEU A 62 8.77 -5.43 -5.47
CA LEU A 62 9.82 -5.73 -4.51
C LEU A 62 9.18 -6.12 -3.18
N THR A 63 9.27 -7.39 -2.83
CA THR A 63 8.70 -7.96 -1.60
C THR A 63 9.59 -9.07 -1.06
N ALA A 64 9.30 -9.55 0.16
CA ALA A 64 9.94 -10.72 0.74
C ALA A 64 8.97 -11.89 0.81
N LEU A 65 9.35 -13.02 0.23
CA LEU A 65 8.56 -14.24 0.24
C LEU A 65 9.36 -15.40 0.85
N GLY A 66 8.68 -16.31 1.55
CA GLY A 66 9.25 -17.57 1.95
C GLY A 66 9.35 -18.54 0.77
N LYS A 67 10.18 -19.59 0.90
CA LYS A 67 10.27 -20.68 -0.07
C LYS A 67 9.17 -21.75 0.17
N ASP A 68 7.92 -21.30 0.32
CA ASP A 68 6.75 -22.12 0.64
C ASP A 68 5.66 -22.08 -0.45
N ALA A 69 4.55 -22.77 -0.21
CA ALA A 69 3.44 -22.82 -1.16
C ALA A 69 2.78 -21.47 -1.37
N LYS A 70 2.71 -20.62 -0.33
CA LYS A 70 2.13 -19.27 -0.42
C LYS A 70 3.00 -18.37 -1.30
N GLY A 71 4.34 -18.40 -1.11
CA GLY A 71 5.27 -17.64 -1.95
C GLY A 71 5.20 -18.07 -3.42
N ARG A 72 5.12 -19.39 -3.69
CA ARG A 72 4.93 -19.88 -5.06
C ARG A 72 3.60 -19.42 -5.67
N LYS A 73 2.50 -19.42 -4.89
CA LYS A 73 1.19 -18.91 -5.34
C LYS A 73 1.26 -17.45 -5.75
N ILE A 74 1.94 -16.60 -4.95
CA ILE A 74 2.13 -15.17 -5.25
C ILE A 74 2.93 -14.97 -6.53
N ILE A 75 4.08 -15.64 -6.67
CA ILE A 75 4.91 -15.55 -7.88
C ILE A 75 4.13 -15.97 -9.13
N LYS A 76 3.42 -17.10 -9.06
CA LYS A 76 2.60 -17.59 -10.18
C LYS A 76 1.57 -16.54 -10.63
N LEU A 77 0.86 -15.94 -9.68
CA LEU A 77 -0.13 -14.91 -10.00
C LEU A 77 0.54 -13.64 -10.57
N CYS A 78 1.71 -13.24 -10.06
CA CYS A 78 2.48 -12.15 -10.65
C CYS A 78 2.87 -12.43 -12.10
N ASP A 79 3.33 -13.65 -12.40
CA ASP A 79 3.71 -14.06 -13.76
C ASP A 79 2.49 -14.02 -14.70
N GLU A 80 1.32 -14.51 -14.25
CA GLU A 80 0.05 -14.46 -15.00
C GLU A 80 -0.39 -13.02 -15.31
N LEU A 81 -0.08 -12.07 -14.44
CA LEU A 81 -0.40 -10.64 -14.58
C LEU A 81 0.69 -9.83 -15.31
N GLY A 82 1.82 -10.45 -15.65
CA GLY A 82 2.96 -9.74 -16.25
C GLY A 82 3.71 -8.81 -15.29
N ILE A 83 3.58 -9.03 -13.98
CA ILE A 83 4.30 -8.27 -12.94
C ILE A 83 5.74 -8.81 -12.83
N ILE A 84 6.71 -7.92 -12.89
CA ILE A 84 8.13 -8.29 -12.80
C ILE A 84 8.48 -8.64 -11.36
N THR A 85 9.01 -9.85 -11.14
CA THR A 85 9.36 -10.40 -9.82
C THR A 85 10.82 -10.80 -9.67
N LYS A 86 11.67 -10.46 -10.64
CA LYS A 86 13.09 -10.91 -10.69
C LYS A 86 13.91 -10.48 -9.46
N ASN A 87 13.51 -9.39 -8.80
CA ASN A 87 14.18 -8.82 -7.63
C ASN A 87 13.44 -9.10 -6.30
N VAL A 88 12.45 -9.99 -6.30
CA VAL A 88 11.78 -10.45 -5.07
C VAL A 88 12.79 -11.16 -4.17
N TYR A 89 12.87 -10.73 -2.91
CA TYR A 89 13.71 -11.41 -1.93
C TYR A 89 13.07 -12.72 -1.48
N LYS A 90 13.83 -13.83 -1.54
CA LYS A 90 13.37 -15.16 -1.13
C LYS A 90 14.05 -15.56 0.17
N SER A 91 13.31 -15.49 1.27
CA SER A 91 13.80 -15.89 2.60
C SER A 91 13.96 -17.41 2.69
N ASN A 92 15.09 -17.82 3.30
CA ASN A 92 15.33 -19.23 3.67
C ASN A 92 14.85 -19.54 5.09
N ILE A 93 14.54 -18.51 5.89
CA ILE A 93 14.31 -18.62 7.33
C ILE A 93 12.84 -18.41 7.65
N LEU A 94 12.21 -17.41 7.01
CA LEU A 94 10.84 -17.01 7.28
C LEU A 94 9.87 -17.54 6.21
N LYS A 95 8.66 -17.84 6.65
CA LYS A 95 7.53 -18.17 5.76
C LYS A 95 7.02 -16.90 5.08
N THR A 96 6.29 -17.07 3.99
CA THR A 96 5.55 -16.00 3.34
C THR A 96 4.52 -15.41 4.31
N ASP A 97 4.45 -14.10 4.36
CA ASP A 97 3.55 -13.34 5.22
C ASP A 97 2.08 -13.70 4.96
N SER A 98 1.24 -13.47 5.98
CA SER A 98 -0.16 -13.84 5.94
C SER A 98 -1.02 -12.86 6.73
N TYR A 99 -2.23 -12.69 6.27
CA TYR A 99 -3.28 -11.99 7.01
C TYR A 99 -4.46 -12.95 7.23
N VAL A 100 -4.98 -12.97 8.45
CA VAL A 100 -6.18 -13.73 8.79
C VAL A 100 -7.20 -12.77 9.37
N ALA A 101 -8.43 -12.81 8.85
CA ALA A 101 -9.53 -12.02 9.34
C ALA A 101 -10.76 -12.89 9.59
N ILE A 102 -11.53 -12.51 10.61
CA ILE A 102 -12.85 -13.07 10.92
C ILE A 102 -13.84 -11.94 10.79
N GLU A 103 -14.84 -12.14 9.94
CA GLU A 103 -15.90 -11.17 9.64
C GLU A 103 -17.28 -11.79 9.87
N ASP A 104 -18.22 -10.98 10.31
CA ASP A 104 -19.63 -11.36 10.42
C ASP A 104 -20.54 -10.32 9.74
N VAL A 105 -21.86 -10.43 9.94
CA VAL A 105 -22.85 -9.48 9.41
C VAL A 105 -22.62 -8.03 9.82
N ASN A 106 -21.87 -7.82 10.91
CA ASN A 106 -21.55 -6.50 11.45
C ASN A 106 -20.15 -6.01 10.98
N GLY A 107 -19.43 -6.80 10.18
CA GLY A 107 -18.10 -6.50 9.65
C GLY A 107 -16.98 -7.22 10.36
N LEU A 108 -15.79 -6.61 10.37
CA LEU A 108 -14.57 -7.20 10.93
C LEU A 108 -14.66 -7.37 12.45
N LYS A 109 -14.53 -8.62 12.92
CA LYS A 109 -14.51 -8.98 14.36
C LYS A 109 -13.08 -9.04 14.91
N ALA A 110 -12.18 -9.66 14.17
CA ALA A 110 -10.78 -9.81 14.57
C ALA A 110 -9.89 -10.00 13.34
N ALA A 111 -8.64 -9.55 13.43
CA ALA A 111 -7.65 -9.81 12.41
C ALA A 111 -6.24 -9.89 12.99
N ILE A 112 -5.40 -10.70 12.33
CA ILE A 112 -3.98 -10.83 12.64
C ILE A 112 -3.19 -10.69 11.33
N ALA A 113 -2.23 -9.77 11.32
CA ALA A 113 -1.29 -9.58 10.23
C ALA A 113 0.09 -10.11 10.66
N ASP A 114 0.51 -11.24 10.14
CA ASP A 114 1.89 -11.72 10.25
C ASP A 114 2.68 -11.22 9.06
N ILE A 115 3.44 -10.15 9.26
CA ILE A 115 4.21 -9.44 8.24
C ILE A 115 5.72 -9.46 8.54
N LYS A 116 6.17 -10.42 9.33
CA LYS A 116 7.55 -10.48 9.82
C LYS A 116 8.58 -10.58 8.69
N ASN A 117 8.24 -11.27 7.60
CA ASN A 117 9.17 -11.48 6.49
C ASN A 117 9.48 -10.15 5.78
N VAL A 118 8.47 -9.38 5.42
CA VAL A 118 8.65 -8.05 4.79
C VAL A 118 9.36 -7.09 5.76
N GLU A 119 8.95 -7.07 7.02
CA GLU A 119 9.50 -6.14 8.01
C GLU A 119 11.00 -6.40 8.28
N LEU A 120 11.38 -7.65 8.54
CA LEU A 120 12.77 -8.02 8.83
C LEU A 120 13.70 -7.91 7.61
N HIS A 121 13.17 -8.12 6.41
CA HIS A 121 13.97 -8.06 5.19
C HIS A 121 13.81 -6.74 4.40
N SER A 122 13.28 -5.68 5.03
CA SER A 122 13.03 -4.39 4.37
C SER A 122 14.28 -3.83 3.68
N GLU A 123 15.46 -3.94 4.26
CA GLU A 123 16.71 -3.51 3.61
C GLU A 123 17.01 -4.32 2.34
N ASN A 124 16.74 -5.63 2.36
CA ASN A 124 16.94 -6.50 1.19
C ASN A 124 15.96 -6.14 0.05
N LEU A 125 14.73 -5.72 0.39
CA LEU A 125 13.74 -5.26 -0.57
C LEU A 125 14.17 -3.96 -1.24
N LEU A 126 14.77 -3.05 -0.49
CA LEU A 126 15.22 -1.74 -0.97
C LEU A 126 16.57 -1.82 -1.71
N LYS A 127 17.36 -2.87 -1.46
CA LYS A 127 18.68 -3.02 -2.07
C LYS A 127 18.71 -2.92 -3.60
N PRO A 128 17.80 -3.55 -4.38
CA PRO A 128 17.78 -3.40 -5.84
C PRO A 128 17.55 -1.95 -6.30
N LEU A 129 16.85 -1.14 -5.50
CA LEU A 129 16.65 0.29 -5.74
C LEU A 129 17.96 1.06 -5.48
N VAL A 130 18.61 0.81 -4.36
CA VAL A 130 19.89 1.43 -3.97
C VAL A 130 21.00 1.08 -4.96
N ASP A 131 21.08 -0.19 -5.38
CA ASP A 131 22.07 -0.70 -6.33
C ASP A 131 21.81 -0.25 -7.79
N GLY A 132 20.74 0.51 -8.06
CA GLY A 132 20.37 0.94 -9.42
C GLY A 132 19.91 -0.20 -10.35
N LYS A 133 19.59 -1.38 -9.81
CA LYS A 133 19.19 -2.55 -10.61
C LYS A 133 17.79 -2.44 -11.20
N VAL A 134 16.91 -1.70 -10.55
CA VAL A 134 15.51 -1.53 -10.96
C VAL A 134 15.27 -0.21 -11.68
N ILE A 135 16.14 0.77 -11.50
CA ILE A 135 16.08 2.07 -12.13
C ILE A 135 17.27 2.19 -13.09
N LYS A 136 17.00 2.16 -14.36
CA LYS A 136 17.97 2.62 -15.36
C LYS A 136 17.76 4.12 -15.53
N ASN A 137 18.87 4.89 -15.59
CA ASN A 137 18.85 6.31 -15.97
C ASN A 137 18.22 6.44 -17.38
N ILE A 138 16.91 6.50 -17.44
CA ILE A 138 16.17 6.76 -18.67
C ILE A 138 15.85 8.25 -18.63
N THR A 139 16.52 9.00 -19.43
CA THR A 139 16.62 10.46 -19.50
C THR A 139 15.29 11.21 -19.70
N ASN A 140 14.13 10.55 -19.71
CA ASN A 140 12.83 11.18 -19.96
C ASN A 140 11.66 10.64 -19.13
N PHE A 141 11.90 9.87 -18.05
CA PHE A 141 10.80 9.29 -17.25
C PHE A 141 10.99 9.58 -15.77
N LYS A 142 9.97 10.15 -15.15
CA LYS A 142 9.85 10.13 -13.69
C LYS A 142 9.60 8.69 -13.25
N ASN A 143 10.59 8.08 -12.62
CA ASN A 143 10.38 6.79 -11.98
C ASN A 143 9.39 6.96 -10.83
N LEU A 144 8.35 6.15 -10.83
CA LEU A 144 7.35 6.13 -9.79
C LEU A 144 7.67 5.01 -8.81
N ILE A 145 7.86 5.37 -7.54
CA ILE A 145 8.10 4.44 -6.45
C ILE A 145 6.91 4.49 -5.50
N ILE A 146 6.34 3.33 -5.19
CA ILE A 146 5.26 3.20 -4.21
C ILE A 146 5.78 2.39 -3.04
N LEU A 147 5.69 2.94 -1.83
CA LEU A 147 6.12 2.32 -0.58
C LEU A 147 4.93 2.09 0.34
N ASP A 148 4.85 0.93 0.96
CA ASP A 148 3.85 0.68 2.00
C ASP A 148 4.43 0.75 3.42
N GLY A 149 3.57 1.03 4.41
CA GLY A 149 3.93 1.14 5.82
C GLY A 149 4.25 -0.19 6.50
N ASN A 150 4.27 -1.32 5.76
CA ASN A 150 4.68 -2.62 6.29
C ASN A 150 6.20 -2.78 6.35
N LEU A 151 6.96 -1.92 5.67
CA LEU A 151 8.41 -1.87 5.81
C LEU A 151 8.81 -1.46 7.23
N SER A 152 10.02 -1.84 7.65
CA SER A 152 10.55 -1.45 8.96
C SER A 152 10.73 0.07 9.06
N GLN A 153 10.54 0.61 10.27
CA GLN A 153 10.71 2.04 10.52
C GLN A 153 12.11 2.54 10.16
N ASP A 154 13.15 1.75 10.46
CA ASP A 154 14.53 2.09 10.15
C ASP A 154 14.79 2.16 8.64
N SER A 155 14.29 1.18 7.89
CA SER A 155 14.42 1.18 6.43
C SER A 155 13.65 2.34 5.78
N LEU A 156 12.47 2.69 6.29
CA LEU A 156 11.70 3.84 5.83
C LEU A 156 12.42 5.15 6.13
N LEU A 157 13.02 5.29 7.32
CA LEU A 157 13.81 6.46 7.69
C LEU A 157 15.04 6.63 6.78
N LYS A 158 15.80 5.55 6.55
CA LYS A 158 16.95 5.55 5.62
C LYS A 158 16.54 5.95 4.21
N THR A 159 15.39 5.45 3.74
CA THR A 159 14.86 5.80 2.41
C THR A 159 14.47 7.27 2.31
N ALA A 160 13.74 7.80 3.29
CA ALA A 160 13.35 9.20 3.30
C ALA A 160 14.54 10.16 3.39
N SER A 161 15.64 9.73 4.00
CA SER A 161 16.87 10.53 4.17
C SER A 161 17.80 10.46 2.96
N ASN A 162 17.53 9.60 1.98
CA ASN A 162 18.41 9.41 0.83
C ASN A 162 18.13 10.43 -0.28
N LYS A 163 19.07 11.36 -0.46
CA LYS A 163 18.98 12.43 -1.45
C LYS A 163 18.85 11.95 -2.91
N ASN A 164 19.28 10.72 -3.20
CA ASN A 164 19.16 10.16 -4.55
C ASN A 164 17.70 9.91 -4.99
N TYR A 165 16.74 9.99 -4.05
CA TYR A 165 15.33 9.78 -4.34
C TYR A 165 14.51 11.08 -4.47
N LEU A 166 15.15 12.24 -4.37
CA LEU A 166 14.47 13.54 -4.50
C LEU A 166 13.90 13.78 -5.90
N ASP A 167 14.48 13.16 -6.92
CA ASP A 167 14.02 13.27 -8.31
C ASP A 167 12.93 12.26 -8.70
N TYR A 168 12.54 11.36 -7.77
CA TYR A 168 11.49 10.37 -8.01
C TYR A 168 10.12 10.88 -7.57
N ASP A 169 9.07 10.43 -8.23
CA ASP A 169 7.69 10.52 -7.69
C ASP A 169 7.53 9.39 -6.66
N ILE A 170 7.47 9.74 -5.39
CA ILE A 170 7.33 8.78 -4.30
C ILE A 170 5.90 8.82 -3.78
N ARG A 171 5.25 7.66 -3.73
CA ARG A 171 3.92 7.51 -3.16
C ARG A 171 3.97 6.59 -1.96
N ILE A 172 3.35 7.00 -0.87
CA ILE A 172 3.36 6.26 0.38
C ILE A 172 1.94 5.90 0.82
N VAL A 173 1.79 4.67 1.31
CA VAL A 173 0.51 4.11 1.79
C VAL A 173 0.73 3.51 3.19
N PRO A 174 0.03 3.95 4.24
CA PRO A 174 0.31 3.55 5.63
C PRO A 174 0.09 2.08 5.95
N ALA A 175 -0.74 1.37 5.19
CA ALA A 175 -1.17 -0.01 5.41
C ALA A 175 -2.10 -0.21 6.63
N SER A 176 -1.97 0.59 7.69
CA SER A 176 -2.88 0.62 8.83
C SER A 176 -2.61 1.82 9.74
N PRO A 177 -3.58 2.24 10.58
CA PRO A 177 -3.37 3.34 11.53
C PRO A 177 -2.20 3.10 12.50
N SER A 178 -1.96 1.86 12.93
CA SER A 178 -0.86 1.52 13.84
C SER A 178 0.52 1.66 13.20
N LYS A 179 0.62 1.57 11.87
CA LYS A 179 1.87 1.68 11.10
C LYS A 179 2.08 3.06 10.48
N ALA A 180 1.05 3.90 10.47
CA ALA A 180 1.11 5.22 9.83
C ALA A 180 2.28 6.07 10.35
N THR A 181 2.58 6.02 11.64
CA THR A 181 3.69 6.77 12.25
C THR A 181 5.07 6.43 11.69
N ARG A 182 5.26 5.25 11.08
CA ARG A 182 6.50 4.84 10.41
C ARG A 182 6.82 5.73 9.20
N LEU A 183 5.80 6.37 8.63
CA LEU A 183 5.93 7.25 7.45
C LEU A 183 6.23 8.72 7.79
N LYS A 184 6.31 9.08 9.08
CA LYS A 184 6.66 10.45 9.51
C LYS A 184 7.92 11.02 8.82
N PRO A 185 8.98 10.26 8.55
CA PRO A 185 10.17 10.78 7.87
C PRO A 185 9.89 11.38 6.48
N PHE A 186 8.85 10.92 5.80
CA PHE A 186 8.49 11.39 4.46
C PHE A 186 7.70 12.71 4.44
N LEU A 187 7.16 13.15 5.58
CA LEU A 187 6.25 14.31 5.65
C LEU A 187 6.89 15.64 5.21
N LYS A 188 8.20 15.72 5.17
CA LYS A 188 8.95 16.93 4.79
C LYS A 188 9.47 16.90 3.35
N LEU A 189 9.00 15.97 2.54
CA LEU A 189 9.51 15.74 1.18
C LEU A 189 8.49 16.20 0.14
N PRO A 190 8.80 17.25 -0.65
CA PRO A 190 7.85 17.83 -1.61
C PRO A 190 7.62 16.94 -2.85
N ASN A 191 8.42 15.92 -3.06
CA ASN A 191 8.24 14.91 -4.10
C ASN A 191 7.44 13.69 -3.64
N VAL A 192 6.84 13.75 -2.44
CA VAL A 192 6.05 12.65 -1.85
C VAL A 192 4.56 12.96 -1.92
N THR A 193 3.81 11.97 -2.37
CA THR A 193 2.34 11.90 -2.26
C THR A 193 1.95 10.85 -1.24
N ILE A 194 1.07 11.20 -0.30
CA ILE A 194 0.49 10.25 0.65
C ILE A 194 -0.96 9.91 0.30
N TYR A 195 -1.30 8.63 0.39
CA TYR A 195 -2.67 8.11 0.29
C TYR A 195 -3.03 7.45 1.61
N CYS A 196 -3.95 8.02 2.36
CA CYS A 196 -4.32 7.50 3.67
C CYS A 196 -5.81 7.75 3.97
N ASN A 197 -6.34 7.05 4.97
CA ASN A 197 -7.62 7.43 5.54
C ASN A 197 -7.45 8.44 6.68
N LYS A 198 -8.57 9.05 7.12
CA LYS A 198 -8.56 10.08 8.16
C LYS A 198 -7.92 9.57 9.47
N LYS A 199 -8.20 8.31 9.89
CA LYS A 199 -7.61 7.72 11.10
C LYS A 199 -6.09 7.56 10.99
N GLU A 200 -5.59 7.23 9.80
CA GLU A 200 -4.15 7.14 9.53
C GLU A 200 -3.50 8.52 9.55
N ALA A 201 -4.14 9.52 8.95
CA ALA A 201 -3.68 10.93 9.00
C ALA A 201 -3.63 11.45 10.44
N GLU A 202 -4.65 11.17 11.25
CA GLU A 202 -4.69 11.51 12.68
C GLU A 202 -3.53 10.90 13.46
N LYS A 203 -3.24 9.60 13.21
CA LYS A 203 -2.10 8.91 13.85
C LYS A 203 -0.76 9.44 13.38
N LEU A 204 -0.64 9.75 12.11
CA LEU A 204 0.60 10.25 11.50
C LEU A 204 0.99 11.63 12.04
N LEU A 205 0.02 12.53 12.21
CA LEU A 205 0.24 13.88 12.68
C LEU A 205 0.03 14.06 14.19
N ASP A 206 -0.49 13.03 14.87
CA ASP A 206 -0.89 13.08 16.28
C ASP A 206 -1.91 14.22 16.57
N LEU A 207 -2.89 14.36 15.67
CA LEU A 207 -3.95 15.36 15.71
C LEU A 207 -5.31 14.68 15.49
N LYS A 208 -6.40 15.41 15.79
CA LYS A 208 -7.76 15.03 15.42
C LYS A 208 -8.28 15.99 14.36
N PHE A 209 -9.06 15.47 13.43
CA PHE A 209 -9.61 16.24 12.32
C PHE A 209 -11.13 16.07 12.24
N GLU A 210 -11.82 17.14 11.95
CA GLU A 210 -13.27 17.10 11.74
C GLU A 210 -13.61 16.39 10.43
N ASN A 211 -12.82 16.66 9.37
CA ASN A 211 -13.08 16.14 8.03
C ASN A 211 -11.77 15.85 7.27
N THR A 212 -11.92 15.26 6.08
CA THR A 212 -10.79 14.87 5.22
C THR A 212 -10.04 16.05 4.63
N LEU A 213 -10.71 17.18 4.39
CA LEU A 213 -10.10 18.39 3.83
C LEU A 213 -9.12 19.03 4.83
N GLU A 214 -9.51 19.08 6.08
CA GLU A 214 -8.65 19.56 7.17
C GLU A 214 -7.42 18.65 7.28
N ALA A 215 -7.62 17.33 7.32
CA ALA A 215 -6.54 16.37 7.41
C ALA A 215 -5.55 16.47 6.23
N ALA A 216 -6.06 16.54 4.98
CA ALA A 216 -5.23 16.67 3.79
C ALA A 216 -4.43 17.99 3.78
N THR A 217 -5.05 19.09 4.23
CA THR A 217 -4.40 20.40 4.33
C THR A 217 -3.28 20.39 5.37
N HIS A 218 -3.47 19.74 6.53
CA HIS A 218 -2.44 19.62 7.55
C HIS A 218 -1.27 18.75 7.10
N LEU A 219 -1.55 17.62 6.39
CA LEU A 219 -0.52 16.81 5.77
C LEU A 219 0.31 17.61 4.75
N LEU A 220 -0.34 18.40 3.89
CA LEU A 220 0.36 19.26 2.94
C LEU A 220 1.26 20.28 3.65
N ARG A 221 0.74 20.93 4.71
CA ARG A 221 1.51 21.92 5.52
C ARG A 221 2.72 21.31 6.23
N SER A 222 2.77 19.99 6.43
CA SER A 222 3.96 19.33 6.99
C SER A 222 5.14 19.27 6.02
N GLY A 223 4.91 19.53 4.71
CA GLY A 223 5.95 19.62 3.68
C GLY A 223 5.82 18.60 2.54
N LEU A 224 4.74 17.81 2.51
CA LEU A 224 4.43 16.90 1.39
C LEU A 224 4.10 17.66 0.12
N GLY A 225 4.36 17.05 -1.05
CA GLY A 225 3.90 17.57 -2.34
C GLY A 225 2.41 17.42 -2.55
N ARG A 226 1.82 16.33 -2.02
CA ARG A 226 0.39 16.02 -2.18
C ARG A 226 -0.11 15.09 -1.07
N ALA A 227 -1.35 15.26 -0.68
CA ALA A 227 -2.04 14.38 0.27
C ALA A 227 -3.46 14.08 -0.22
N ILE A 228 -3.81 12.80 -0.27
CA ILE A 228 -5.15 12.30 -0.54
C ILE A 228 -5.64 11.59 0.72
N VAL A 229 -6.77 12.08 1.27
CA VAL A 229 -7.35 11.54 2.51
C VAL A 229 -8.77 11.09 2.27
N THR A 230 -9.10 9.86 2.70
CA THR A 230 -10.43 9.26 2.61
C THR A 230 -11.06 9.05 3.98
N ASP A 231 -12.37 8.89 4.02
CA ASP A 231 -13.10 8.57 5.25
C ASP A 231 -14.31 7.64 4.93
N ALA A 232 -14.00 6.40 4.59
CA ALA A 232 -14.98 5.36 4.23
C ALA A 232 -15.99 5.83 3.17
N HIS A 233 -17.27 5.98 3.54
CA HIS A 233 -18.36 6.46 2.67
C HIS A 233 -18.51 7.99 2.68
N ASN A 234 -17.74 8.68 3.53
CA ASN A 234 -17.71 10.13 3.57
C ASN A 234 -16.84 10.70 2.44
N ASN A 235 -16.75 12.02 2.38
CA ASN A 235 -15.96 12.69 1.38
C ASN A 235 -14.49 12.27 1.41
N LEU A 236 -13.88 12.22 0.26
CA LEU A 236 -12.42 12.19 0.11
C LEU A 236 -11.93 13.60 -0.24
N SER A 237 -10.72 13.95 0.18
CA SER A 237 -10.14 15.25 -0.11
C SER A 237 -8.70 15.11 -0.58
N GLU A 238 -8.33 15.99 -1.48
CA GLU A 238 -6.97 16.16 -1.99
C GLU A 238 -6.45 17.56 -1.69
N ALA A 239 -5.20 17.63 -1.27
CA ALA A 239 -4.44 18.87 -1.16
C ALA A 239 -3.08 18.71 -1.84
N SER A 240 -2.66 19.67 -2.67
CA SER A 240 -1.38 19.65 -3.39
C SER A 240 -0.72 21.04 -3.36
N LEU A 241 0.58 21.09 -3.65
CA LEU A 241 1.31 22.36 -3.76
C LEU A 241 0.91 23.17 -5.01
N SER A 242 0.40 22.51 -6.05
CA SER A 242 0.05 23.13 -7.33
C SER A 242 -1.36 23.70 -7.39
N ASP A 243 -2.29 23.13 -6.59
CA ASP A 243 -3.71 23.39 -6.74
C ASP A 243 -4.39 23.72 -5.42
N LYS A 244 -5.54 24.36 -5.49
CA LYS A 244 -6.38 24.56 -4.31
C LYS A 244 -6.90 23.22 -3.82
N PRO A 245 -6.97 23.02 -2.48
CA PRO A 245 -7.55 21.80 -1.93
C PRO A 245 -8.98 21.56 -2.44
N ILE A 246 -9.28 20.31 -2.78
CA ILE A 246 -10.56 19.90 -3.35
C ILE A 246 -11.15 18.73 -2.58
N THR A 247 -12.47 18.67 -2.52
CA THR A 247 -13.24 17.59 -1.88
C THR A 247 -14.16 16.95 -2.88
N PHE A 248 -14.17 15.62 -2.89
CA PHE A 248 -15.03 14.81 -3.74
C PHE A 248 -15.99 13.98 -2.88
N GLN A 249 -17.24 13.92 -3.30
CA GLN A 249 -18.21 13.01 -2.72
C GLN A 249 -18.10 11.65 -3.43
N PRO A 250 -17.86 10.56 -2.70
CA PRO A 250 -17.83 9.24 -3.34
C PRO A 250 -19.23 8.86 -3.82
N PRO A 251 -19.32 8.05 -4.88
CA PRO A 251 -20.62 7.57 -5.36
C PRO A 251 -21.31 6.68 -4.33
N ASN A 252 -22.64 6.75 -4.25
CA ASN A 252 -23.41 5.85 -3.40
C ASN A 252 -23.32 4.41 -3.93
N VAL A 253 -22.71 3.54 -3.13
CA VAL A 253 -22.57 2.11 -3.46
C VAL A 253 -23.72 1.34 -2.83
N LYS A 254 -24.53 0.66 -3.65
CA LYS A 254 -25.70 -0.14 -3.15
C LYS A 254 -25.28 -1.36 -2.32
N LYS A 255 -24.09 -1.92 -2.57
CA LYS A 255 -23.62 -3.11 -1.87
C LYS A 255 -22.08 -3.12 -1.86
N ILE A 256 -21.50 -3.30 -0.69
CA ILE A 256 -20.06 -3.51 -0.49
C ILE A 256 -19.82 -5.02 -0.43
N TYR A 257 -19.08 -5.56 -1.40
CA TYR A 257 -18.71 -6.98 -1.41
C TYR A 257 -17.42 -7.24 -0.63
N ARG A 258 -16.52 -6.27 -0.59
CA ARG A 258 -15.24 -6.36 0.11
C ARG A 258 -14.73 -4.96 0.43
N ALA A 259 -14.38 -4.71 1.69
CA ALA A 259 -13.77 -3.45 2.13
C ALA A 259 -12.24 -3.51 2.17
N THR A 260 -11.68 -4.72 2.44
CA THR A 260 -10.23 -4.93 2.52
C THR A 260 -9.56 -4.67 1.18
N GLY A 261 -8.52 -3.83 1.15
CA GLY A 261 -7.78 -3.46 -0.06
C GLY A 261 -8.38 -2.27 -0.85
N ALA A 262 -9.57 -1.77 -0.49
CA ALA A 262 -10.17 -0.63 -1.19
C ALA A 262 -9.30 0.64 -1.13
N GLY A 263 -8.60 0.88 -0.01
CA GLY A 263 -7.67 1.98 0.16
C GLY A 263 -6.44 1.88 -0.74
N ASP A 264 -5.99 0.66 -1.05
CA ASP A 264 -4.79 0.43 -1.87
C ASP A 264 -5.00 0.93 -3.31
N TYR A 265 -6.23 0.82 -3.82
CA TYR A 265 -6.59 1.25 -5.18
C TYR A 265 -6.58 2.77 -5.36
N LEU A 266 -6.72 3.54 -4.28
CA LEU A 266 -6.65 5.00 -4.34
C LEU A 266 -5.27 5.52 -4.74
N SER A 267 -4.21 4.78 -4.41
CA SER A 267 -2.84 5.15 -4.80
C SER A 267 -2.62 5.19 -6.32
N LEU A 268 -3.60 4.68 -7.09
CA LEU A 268 -3.61 4.70 -8.55
C LEU A 268 -4.17 6.00 -9.14
N ILE A 269 -4.85 6.82 -8.34
CA ILE A 269 -5.32 8.13 -8.78
C ILE A 269 -4.09 8.96 -9.15
N HIS A 270 -4.11 9.59 -10.31
CA HIS A 270 -3.01 10.38 -10.89
C HIS A 270 -1.79 9.56 -11.38
N ILE A 271 -1.92 8.24 -11.60
CA ILE A 271 -0.87 7.45 -12.25
C ILE A 271 -1.07 7.37 -13.76
#